data_7af619793ef970963c2cb397b231a419
#
_entry.id   7af619793ef970963c2cb397b231a419
#
_cell.length_a   1.000
_cell.length_b   1.000
_cell.length_c   1.000
_cell.angle_alpha   90.00
_cell.angle_beta   90.00
_cell.angle_gamma   90.00
#
_symmetry.space_group_name_H-M   'P 1'
#
loop_
_entity.id
_entity.type
_entity.pdbx_description
1 polymer ?
#
loop_
_entity_poly.entity_id
_entity_poly.type
_entity_poly.pdbx_seq_one_letter_code
_entity_poly.pdbx_strand_id
1 'polypeptide(L)'
;ITGDSTLVVQGTAGTTEEQIRYTWNYAMLIARGPSHDALIKSPIFRAMESGTLARFEEITRCAAEVQDALISLLSEKRMSVPELLTEVPAVKGFSIIATANTRDRGVNDMSAALKRRFNTIVLPTPSTLETEVAIVRKRVQELGTNLELKAAPPTEDAVTQVVTIFRELRSGQTLDGKNKLKTPSGVLSTAEAISVLANGMALAANFGNGSVNAHDLAAGLQGAVVKDEEKDQVVWSEYLNNVLKKRGSDWRALYNACSEQHS
;
A
#
# COMPACT_ATOMS: atom_id res chain seq x y z
N ILE A 1 11.50 -7.31 13.62
CA ILE A 1 11.21 -8.33 14.66
C ILE A 1 11.88 -9.64 14.29
N THR A 2 11.85 -10.08 13.03
CA THR A 2 12.43 -11.35 12.58
C THR A 2 13.72 -11.20 11.78
N GLY A 3 14.09 -9.99 11.39
CA GLY A 3 15.28 -9.72 10.57
C GLY A 3 15.21 -10.18 9.10
N ASP A 4 14.22 -10.99 8.73
CA ASP A 4 14.03 -11.49 7.36
C ASP A 4 12.74 -10.91 6.76
N SER A 5 12.87 -10.08 5.74
CA SER A 5 11.76 -9.50 4.98
C SER A 5 11.34 -10.33 3.76
N THR A 6 12.06 -11.43 3.47
CA THR A 6 11.85 -12.23 2.25
C THR A 6 10.74 -13.28 2.39
N LEU A 7 10.32 -13.60 3.63
CA LEU A 7 9.26 -14.56 3.90
C LEU A 7 7.88 -13.92 3.69
N VAL A 8 7.62 -13.50 2.45
CA VAL A 8 6.37 -12.82 2.06
C VAL A 8 5.70 -13.51 0.87
N VAL A 9 4.37 -13.63 0.97
CA VAL A 9 3.50 -13.99 -0.15
C VAL A 9 2.65 -12.75 -0.48
N GLN A 10 2.71 -12.30 -1.73
CA GLN A 10 1.87 -11.22 -2.22
C GLN A 10 0.59 -11.79 -2.82
N GLY A 11 -0.56 -11.46 -2.23
CA GLY A 11 -1.87 -11.85 -2.73
C GLY A 11 -2.24 -11.09 -4.00
N THR A 12 -2.67 -11.83 -5.00
CA THR A 12 -3.19 -11.33 -6.28
C THR A 12 -4.32 -12.25 -6.75
N ALA A 13 -5.08 -11.84 -7.77
CA ALA A 13 -6.09 -12.70 -8.38
C ALA A 13 -5.48 -13.98 -9.02
N GLY A 14 -4.20 -13.95 -9.37
CA GLY A 14 -3.48 -15.10 -9.93
C GLY A 14 -2.68 -15.91 -8.92
N THR A 15 -2.77 -15.59 -7.62
CA THR A 15 -2.09 -16.38 -6.59
C THR A 15 -2.68 -17.77 -6.51
N THR A 16 -1.82 -18.79 -6.47
CA THR A 16 -2.19 -20.20 -6.40
C THR A 16 -1.90 -20.82 -5.03
N GLU A 17 -2.49 -21.97 -4.74
CA GLU A 17 -2.21 -22.74 -3.53
C GLU A 17 -0.72 -23.14 -3.43
N GLU A 18 -0.10 -23.42 -4.57
CA GLU A 18 1.32 -23.78 -4.64
C GLU A 18 2.24 -22.67 -4.10
N GLN A 19 1.88 -21.42 -4.33
CA GLN A 19 2.63 -20.26 -3.80
C GLN A 19 2.52 -20.13 -2.28
N ILE A 20 1.49 -20.71 -1.70
CA ILE A 20 1.29 -20.76 -0.24
C ILE A 20 2.02 -21.96 0.37
N ARG A 21 1.96 -23.11 -0.30
CA ARG A 21 2.48 -24.37 0.21
C ARG A 21 3.88 -24.65 -0.31
N TYR A 22 3.98 -25.23 -1.48
CA TYR A 22 5.22 -25.59 -2.18
C TYR A 22 4.92 -25.82 -3.65
N THR A 23 5.95 -25.81 -4.45
CA THR A 23 5.90 -26.26 -5.84
C THR A 23 7.07 -27.21 -6.14
N TRP A 24 7.17 -27.68 -7.35
CA TRP A 24 8.20 -28.61 -7.76
C TRP A 24 9.17 -28.00 -8.78
N ASN A 25 10.44 -28.31 -8.66
CA ASN A 25 11.34 -28.20 -9.80
C ASN A 25 11.01 -29.31 -10.78
N TYR A 26 10.19 -28.99 -11.79
CA TYR A 26 9.68 -29.98 -12.74
C TYR A 26 10.79 -30.72 -13.52
N ALA A 27 11.92 -30.09 -13.80
CA ALA A 27 13.06 -30.77 -14.43
C ALA A 27 13.62 -31.88 -13.55
N MET A 28 13.79 -31.62 -12.25
CA MET A 28 14.23 -32.62 -11.28
C MET A 28 13.16 -33.68 -11.03
N LEU A 29 11.91 -33.28 -10.94
CA LEU A 29 10.79 -34.19 -10.74
C LEU A 29 10.69 -35.22 -11.87
N ILE A 30 10.83 -34.78 -13.13
CA ILE A 30 10.81 -35.67 -14.30
C ILE A 30 12.05 -36.58 -14.32
N ALA A 31 13.23 -36.03 -13.99
CA ALA A 31 14.49 -36.77 -14.06
C ALA A 31 14.67 -37.80 -12.96
N ARG A 32 14.15 -37.51 -11.72
CA ARG A 32 14.49 -38.29 -10.51
C ARG A 32 13.29 -38.68 -9.66
N GLY A 33 12.09 -38.27 -10.05
CA GLY A 33 10.88 -38.43 -9.24
C GLY A 33 10.79 -37.42 -8.08
N PRO A 34 9.72 -37.54 -7.25
CA PRO A 34 9.52 -36.70 -6.08
C PRO A 34 10.68 -36.88 -5.08
N SER A 35 11.28 -35.77 -4.66
CA SER A 35 12.38 -35.76 -3.70
C SER A 35 12.42 -34.43 -2.97
N HIS A 36 13.07 -34.41 -1.80
CA HIS A 36 13.27 -33.16 -1.05
C HIS A 36 14.09 -32.11 -1.85
N ASP A 37 15.00 -32.55 -2.71
CA ASP A 37 15.79 -31.66 -3.55
C ASP A 37 14.98 -31.03 -4.68
N ALA A 38 13.93 -31.72 -5.16
CA ALA A 38 13.03 -31.22 -6.17
C ALA A 38 11.91 -30.31 -5.59
N LEU A 39 11.74 -30.30 -4.26
CA LEU A 39 10.72 -29.50 -3.58
C LEU A 39 11.13 -28.04 -3.46
N ILE A 40 10.36 -27.14 -4.05
CA ILE A 40 10.54 -25.69 -3.91
C ILE A 40 9.59 -25.18 -2.84
N LYS A 41 10.13 -24.83 -1.69
CA LYS A 41 9.36 -24.39 -0.52
C LYS A 41 8.91 -22.94 -0.67
N SER A 42 7.62 -22.68 -0.39
CA SER A 42 7.09 -21.32 -0.31
C SER A 42 7.71 -20.52 0.84
N PRO A 43 7.53 -19.20 0.87
CA PRO A 43 7.89 -18.38 2.04
C PRO A 43 7.21 -18.83 3.34
N ILE A 44 5.95 -19.26 3.26
CA ILE A 44 5.21 -19.77 4.42
C ILE A 44 5.79 -21.10 4.90
N PHE A 45 6.10 -22.01 3.98
CA PHE A 45 6.73 -23.29 4.31
C PHE A 45 8.07 -23.07 5.03
N ARG A 46 8.91 -22.19 4.48
CA ARG A 46 10.21 -21.83 5.09
C ARG A 46 10.06 -21.22 6.48
N ALA A 47 9.09 -20.31 6.65
CA ALA A 47 8.80 -19.73 7.96
C ALA A 47 8.35 -20.79 8.96
N MET A 48 7.55 -21.76 8.52
CA MET A 48 7.06 -22.86 9.34
C MET A 48 8.19 -23.76 9.84
N GLU A 49 9.13 -24.13 8.96
CA GLU A 49 10.30 -24.94 9.33
C GLU A 49 11.29 -24.20 10.24
N SER A 50 11.43 -22.89 10.07
CA SER A 50 12.37 -22.09 10.86
C SER A 50 11.75 -21.53 12.16
N GLY A 51 10.45 -21.71 12.37
CA GLY A 51 9.76 -21.17 13.55
C GLY A 51 9.71 -19.64 13.55
N THR A 52 9.59 -19.01 12.37
CA THR A 52 9.62 -17.57 12.20
C THR A 52 8.29 -17.03 11.70
N LEU A 53 8.22 -15.71 11.46
CA LEU A 53 7.04 -15.03 10.99
C LEU A 53 7.01 -14.99 9.45
N ALA A 54 5.91 -15.45 8.84
CA ALA A 54 5.60 -15.18 7.45
C ALA A 54 4.63 -13.98 7.32
N ARG A 55 4.74 -13.24 6.20
CA ARG A 55 3.78 -12.21 5.85
C ARG A 55 2.95 -12.65 4.65
N PHE A 56 1.66 -12.43 4.72
CA PHE A 56 0.75 -12.59 3.59
C PHE A 56 0.12 -11.22 3.28
N GLU A 57 0.60 -10.57 2.24
CA GLU A 57 0.13 -9.24 1.85
C GLU A 57 -1.11 -9.34 0.95
N GLU A 58 -2.09 -8.48 1.19
CA GLU A 58 -3.33 -8.38 0.39
C GLU A 58 -4.08 -9.71 0.23
N ILE A 59 -4.27 -10.46 1.31
CA ILE A 59 -4.89 -11.78 1.30
C ILE A 59 -6.29 -11.79 0.63
N THR A 60 -7.04 -10.70 0.74
CA THR A 60 -8.37 -10.54 0.14
C THR A 60 -8.37 -10.42 -1.38
N ARG A 61 -7.21 -10.25 -2.03
CA ARG A 61 -7.09 -10.32 -3.49
C ARG A 61 -7.03 -11.75 -4.03
N CYS A 62 -6.73 -12.72 -3.18
CA CYS A 62 -6.71 -14.12 -3.57
C CYS A 62 -8.13 -14.68 -3.72
N ALA A 63 -8.29 -15.67 -4.59
CA ALA A 63 -9.51 -16.46 -4.67
C ALA A 63 -9.81 -17.16 -3.33
N ALA A 64 -11.07 -17.46 -3.08
CA ALA A 64 -11.52 -18.07 -1.82
C ALA A 64 -10.83 -19.41 -1.54
N GLU A 65 -10.64 -20.23 -2.57
CA GLU A 65 -9.99 -21.53 -2.50
C GLU A 65 -8.54 -21.41 -2.00
N VAL A 66 -7.83 -20.37 -2.46
CA VAL A 66 -6.45 -20.07 -2.04
C VAL A 66 -6.41 -19.61 -0.59
N GLN A 67 -7.38 -18.80 -0.17
CA GLN A 67 -7.53 -18.38 1.22
C GLN A 67 -7.81 -19.58 2.13
N ASP A 68 -8.63 -20.52 1.70
CA ASP A 68 -9.00 -21.71 2.47
C ASP A 68 -7.83 -22.68 2.67
N ALA A 69 -6.83 -22.69 1.78
CA ALA A 69 -5.60 -23.46 1.98
C ALA A 69 -4.86 -23.05 3.28
N LEU A 70 -5.03 -21.81 3.75
CA LEU A 70 -4.46 -21.34 5.01
C LEU A 70 -5.21 -21.89 6.24
N ILE A 71 -6.47 -22.32 6.08
CA ILE A 71 -7.30 -22.76 7.23
C ILE A 71 -6.68 -23.98 7.92
N SER A 72 -6.33 -25.00 7.14
CA SER A 72 -5.71 -26.22 7.68
C SER A 72 -4.33 -25.92 8.27
N LEU A 73 -3.53 -25.14 7.57
CA LEU A 73 -2.18 -24.76 8.01
C LEU A 73 -2.21 -23.99 9.34
N LEU A 74 -3.12 -23.03 9.49
CA LEU A 74 -3.26 -22.25 10.73
C LEU A 74 -3.83 -23.08 11.89
N SER A 75 -4.71 -24.06 11.59
CA SER A 75 -5.35 -24.89 12.60
C SER A 75 -4.47 -26.01 13.08
N GLU A 76 -3.88 -26.76 12.15
CA GLU A 76 -3.16 -28.00 12.43
C GLU A 76 -1.68 -27.76 12.65
N LYS A 77 -1.18 -26.60 12.24
CA LYS A 77 0.24 -26.24 12.33
C LYS A 77 1.16 -27.28 11.69
N ARG A 78 0.70 -27.82 10.55
CA ARG A 78 1.46 -28.79 9.75
C ARG A 78 1.17 -28.59 8.28
N MET A 79 2.09 -29.02 7.43
CA MET A 79 1.96 -29.03 5.99
C MET A 79 2.22 -30.44 5.47
N SER A 80 1.23 -31.03 4.82
CA SER A 80 1.35 -32.32 4.16
C SER A 80 2.03 -32.18 2.80
N VAL A 81 2.97 -33.06 2.52
CA VAL A 81 3.60 -33.24 1.20
C VAL A 81 3.34 -34.68 0.76
N PRO A 82 2.14 -34.96 0.20
CA PRO A 82 1.70 -36.32 -0.10
C PRO A 82 2.64 -37.08 -1.02
N GLU A 83 3.27 -36.41 -1.98
CA GLU A 83 4.21 -37.01 -2.92
C GLU A 83 5.47 -37.55 -2.26
N LEU A 84 5.81 -37.05 -1.08
CA LEU A 84 6.93 -37.53 -0.26
C LEU A 84 6.46 -38.40 0.91
N LEU A 85 5.15 -38.63 1.03
CA LEU A 85 4.53 -39.33 2.18
C LEU A 85 4.96 -38.72 3.53
N THR A 86 5.12 -37.40 3.59
CA THR A 86 5.58 -36.69 4.78
C THR A 86 4.64 -35.59 5.21
N GLU A 87 4.66 -35.31 6.50
CA GLU A 87 4.04 -34.13 7.08
C GLU A 87 5.12 -33.30 7.78
N VAL A 88 5.15 -32.00 7.52
CA VAL A 88 6.10 -31.07 8.13
C VAL A 88 5.37 -30.28 9.22
N PRO A 89 5.67 -30.52 10.51
CA PRO A 89 5.09 -29.75 11.60
C PRO A 89 5.73 -28.36 11.69
N ALA A 90 4.95 -27.38 12.12
CA ALA A 90 5.47 -26.05 12.38
C ALA A 90 6.36 -26.03 13.62
N VAL A 91 7.54 -25.44 13.48
CA VAL A 91 8.45 -25.19 14.60
C VAL A 91 7.87 -24.08 15.48
N LYS A 92 8.14 -24.17 16.79
CA LYS A 92 7.71 -23.18 17.78
C LYS A 92 8.18 -21.76 17.38
N GLY A 93 7.25 -20.82 17.39
CA GLY A 93 7.51 -19.44 16.94
C GLY A 93 6.89 -19.12 15.58
N PHE A 94 6.51 -20.12 14.80
CA PHE A 94 5.80 -19.88 13.53
C PHE A 94 4.49 -19.14 13.73
N SER A 95 4.32 -18.07 12.96
CA SER A 95 3.08 -17.31 12.86
C SER A 95 2.94 -16.67 11.50
N ILE A 96 1.74 -16.22 11.16
CA ILE A 96 1.45 -15.48 9.92
C ILE A 96 0.83 -14.13 10.30
N ILE A 97 1.37 -13.06 9.71
CA ILE A 97 0.71 -11.76 9.70
C ILE A 97 0.15 -11.56 8.28
N ALA A 98 -1.16 -11.31 8.20
CA ALA A 98 -1.82 -11.02 6.92
C ALA A 98 -2.26 -9.56 6.89
N THR A 99 -2.16 -8.94 5.71
CA THR A 99 -2.76 -7.64 5.43
C THR A 99 -3.97 -7.80 4.52
N ALA A 100 -4.99 -6.97 4.73
CA ALA A 100 -6.19 -6.95 3.91
C ALA A 100 -6.65 -5.50 3.73
N ASN A 101 -7.01 -5.12 2.52
CA ASN A 101 -7.67 -3.87 2.25
C ASN A 101 -9.15 -4.14 1.93
N THR A 102 -10.03 -3.85 2.87
CA THR A 102 -11.46 -4.11 2.73
C THR A 102 -12.20 -3.04 1.91
N ARG A 103 -11.52 -1.97 1.53
CA ARG A 103 -12.10 -0.85 0.77
C ARG A 103 -11.81 -0.91 -0.73
N ASP A 104 -10.90 -1.76 -1.17
CA ASP A 104 -10.57 -1.91 -2.59
C ASP A 104 -11.69 -2.63 -3.35
N ARG A 105 -11.90 -2.22 -4.60
CA ARG A 105 -12.77 -2.94 -5.53
C ARG A 105 -12.06 -4.22 -6.01
N GLY A 106 -12.83 -5.30 -6.18
CA GLY A 106 -12.29 -6.57 -6.67
C GLY A 106 -11.55 -7.39 -5.62
N VAL A 107 -11.84 -7.16 -4.34
CA VAL A 107 -11.39 -8.03 -3.24
C VAL A 107 -12.43 -9.08 -2.92
N ASN A 108 -11.98 -10.26 -2.52
CA ASN A 108 -12.82 -11.33 -2.03
C ASN A 108 -13.00 -11.21 -0.52
N ASP A 109 -14.20 -11.45 -0.02
CA ASP A 109 -14.42 -11.54 1.41
C ASP A 109 -13.69 -12.75 1.99
N MET A 110 -13.03 -12.54 3.12
CA MET A 110 -12.48 -13.67 3.88
C MET A 110 -13.63 -14.51 4.44
N SER A 111 -13.53 -15.83 4.31
CA SER A 111 -14.50 -16.76 4.93
C SER A 111 -14.53 -16.56 6.46
N ALA A 112 -15.69 -16.82 7.06
CA ALA A 112 -15.82 -16.76 8.52
C ALA A 112 -14.88 -17.75 9.22
N ALA A 113 -14.57 -18.86 8.58
CA ALA A 113 -13.64 -19.87 9.06
C ALA A 113 -12.21 -19.32 9.13
N LEU A 114 -11.77 -18.60 8.11
CA LEU A 114 -10.44 -17.97 8.08
C LEU A 114 -10.36 -16.79 9.05
N LYS A 115 -11.38 -15.92 9.07
CA LYS A 115 -11.43 -14.78 10.02
C LYS A 115 -11.27 -15.21 11.49
N ARG A 116 -11.83 -16.36 11.89
CA ARG A 116 -11.72 -16.89 13.26
C ARG A 116 -10.30 -17.34 13.66
N ARG A 117 -9.40 -17.49 12.71
CA ARG A 117 -8.01 -17.91 12.93
C ARG A 117 -7.03 -16.75 13.03
N PHE A 118 -7.50 -15.55 12.71
CA PHE A 118 -6.74 -14.33 12.84
C PHE A 118 -7.28 -13.44 13.95
N ASN A 119 -6.38 -12.82 14.70
CA ASN A 119 -6.72 -11.66 15.53
C ASN A 119 -6.73 -10.42 14.61
N THR A 120 -7.91 -9.93 14.30
CA THR A 120 -8.08 -8.81 13.39
C THR A 120 -7.84 -7.47 14.10
N ILE A 121 -6.94 -6.67 13.54
CA ILE A 121 -6.66 -5.31 13.98
C ILE A 121 -6.98 -4.38 12.82
N VAL A 122 -7.87 -3.42 13.05
CA VAL A 122 -8.17 -2.36 12.06
C VAL A 122 -7.24 -1.19 12.33
N LEU A 123 -6.38 -0.87 11.36
CA LEU A 123 -5.52 0.30 11.43
C LEU A 123 -6.30 1.51 10.93
N PRO A 124 -6.62 2.50 11.78
CA PRO A 124 -7.28 3.72 11.35
C PRO A 124 -6.34 4.60 10.53
N THR A 125 -6.91 5.48 9.71
CA THR A 125 -6.13 6.59 9.14
C THR A 125 -5.63 7.51 10.28
N PRO A 126 -4.52 8.24 10.08
CA PRO A 126 -4.01 9.17 11.09
C PRO A 126 -5.10 10.14 11.57
N SER A 127 -5.30 10.24 12.88
CA SER A 127 -6.42 10.99 13.46
C SER A 127 -6.24 12.51 13.29
N THR A 128 -5.02 13.02 13.40
CA THR A 128 -4.72 14.46 13.31
C THR A 128 -3.90 14.79 12.07
N LEU A 129 -3.98 16.07 11.65
CA LEU A 129 -3.18 16.59 10.55
C LEU A 129 -1.68 16.45 10.85
N GLU A 130 -1.27 16.83 12.04
CA GLU A 130 0.14 16.83 12.49
C GLU A 130 0.72 15.42 12.44
N THR A 131 -0.03 14.42 12.87
CA THR A 131 0.40 13.01 12.80
C THR A 131 0.57 12.57 11.35
N GLU A 132 -0.36 12.90 10.45
CA GLU A 132 -0.27 12.53 9.05
C GLU A 132 0.87 13.25 8.35
N VAL A 133 1.09 14.55 8.62
CA VAL A 133 2.22 15.34 8.13
C VAL A 133 3.54 14.72 8.57
N ALA A 134 3.67 14.33 9.85
CA ALA A 134 4.88 13.71 10.38
C ALA A 134 5.21 12.37 9.68
N ILE A 135 4.19 11.53 9.44
CA ILE A 135 4.32 10.26 8.72
C ILE A 135 4.78 10.52 7.28
N VAL A 136 4.08 11.41 6.57
CA VAL A 136 4.37 11.71 5.16
C VAL A 136 5.79 12.28 5.02
N ARG A 137 6.16 13.27 5.85
CA ARG A 137 7.48 13.88 5.84
C ARG A 137 8.59 12.86 6.03
N LYS A 138 8.46 11.99 7.04
CA LYS A 138 9.44 10.93 7.32
C LYS A 138 9.60 10.00 6.12
N ARG A 139 8.49 9.53 5.54
CA ARG A 139 8.52 8.57 4.42
C ARG A 139 9.07 9.19 3.14
N VAL A 140 8.73 10.43 2.84
CA VAL A 140 9.29 11.17 1.69
C VAL A 140 10.79 11.35 1.83
N GLN A 141 11.29 11.69 3.02
CA GLN A 141 12.72 11.81 3.29
C GLN A 141 13.44 10.46 3.13
N GLU A 142 12.88 9.37 3.67
CA GLU A 142 13.43 8.03 3.49
C GLU A 142 13.50 7.63 2.01
N LEU A 143 12.44 7.91 1.23
CA LEU A 143 12.40 7.63 -0.21
C LEU A 143 13.43 8.46 -0.97
N GLY A 144 13.55 9.75 -0.68
CA GLY A 144 14.56 10.62 -1.29
C GLY A 144 15.98 10.12 -1.05
N THR A 145 16.27 9.65 0.16
CA THR A 145 17.58 9.06 0.52
C THR A 145 17.81 7.74 -0.22
N ASN A 146 16.82 6.84 -0.25
CA ASN A 146 16.94 5.54 -0.90
C ASN A 146 17.10 5.64 -2.42
N LEU A 147 16.51 6.67 -3.03
CA LEU A 147 16.61 6.94 -4.47
C LEU A 147 17.77 7.88 -4.81
N GLU A 148 18.59 8.25 -3.82
CA GLU A 148 19.75 9.15 -3.98
C GLU A 148 19.39 10.46 -4.72
N LEU A 149 18.19 11.01 -4.47
CA LEU A 149 17.71 12.21 -5.14
C LEU A 149 18.54 13.43 -4.72
N LYS A 150 19.06 14.16 -5.71
CA LYS A 150 19.79 15.42 -5.50
C LYS A 150 18.82 16.60 -5.33
N ALA A 151 17.90 16.48 -4.40
CA ALA A 151 16.94 17.52 -4.04
C ALA A 151 16.82 17.63 -2.54
N ALA A 152 16.57 18.86 -2.06
CA ALA A 152 16.21 19.09 -0.67
C ALA A 152 14.84 18.45 -0.38
N PRO A 153 14.63 17.91 0.84
CA PRO A 153 13.30 17.47 1.25
C PRO A 153 12.27 18.60 1.10
N PRO A 154 11.01 18.29 0.76
CA PRO A 154 9.95 19.28 0.69
C PRO A 154 9.84 20.05 2.02
N THR A 155 9.52 21.34 1.94
CA THR A 155 9.28 22.16 3.13
C THR A 155 8.10 21.61 3.93
N GLU A 156 8.06 21.91 5.22
CA GLU A 156 6.95 21.51 6.09
C GLU A 156 5.62 22.08 5.59
N ASP A 157 5.63 23.29 5.06
CA ASP A 157 4.45 23.94 4.47
C ASP A 157 3.95 23.16 3.23
N ALA A 158 4.85 22.76 2.33
CA ALA A 158 4.50 21.97 1.16
C ALA A 158 3.89 20.61 1.55
N VAL A 159 4.46 19.93 2.54
CA VAL A 159 3.91 18.67 3.07
C VAL A 159 2.53 18.91 3.68
N THR A 160 2.40 19.96 4.49
CA THR A 160 1.13 20.32 5.15
C THR A 160 0.05 20.66 4.13
N GLN A 161 0.39 21.38 3.06
CA GLN A 161 -0.54 21.71 1.99
C GLN A 161 -1.07 20.45 1.28
N VAL A 162 -0.18 19.57 0.86
CA VAL A 162 -0.57 18.31 0.19
C VAL A 162 -1.44 17.45 1.11
N VAL A 163 -1.01 17.24 2.36
CA VAL A 163 -1.77 16.43 3.33
C VAL A 163 -3.14 17.06 3.63
N THR A 164 -3.22 18.38 3.73
CA THR A 164 -4.48 19.10 3.94
C THR A 164 -5.46 18.85 2.81
N ILE A 165 -5.01 18.99 1.54
CA ILE A 165 -5.84 18.72 0.36
C ILE A 165 -6.40 17.29 0.41
N PHE A 166 -5.54 16.32 0.69
CA PHE A 166 -5.93 14.92 0.78
C PHE A 166 -6.95 14.66 1.87
N ARG A 167 -6.75 15.23 3.06
CA ARG A 167 -7.68 15.07 4.19
C ARG A 167 -9.03 15.67 3.89
N GLU A 168 -9.08 16.87 3.35
CA GLU A 168 -10.33 17.59 3.06
C GLU A 168 -11.15 16.88 1.98
N LEU A 169 -10.52 16.52 0.88
CA LEU A 169 -11.19 15.78 -0.20
C LEU A 169 -11.62 14.38 0.25
N ARG A 170 -10.83 13.70 1.08
CA ARG A 170 -11.16 12.39 1.64
C ARG A 170 -12.31 12.45 2.63
N SER A 171 -12.36 13.48 3.46
CA SER A 171 -13.43 13.65 4.46
C SER A 171 -14.70 14.28 3.91
N GLY A 172 -14.65 14.89 2.72
CA GLY A 172 -15.78 15.64 2.13
C GLY A 172 -16.09 16.95 2.85
N GLN A 173 -15.11 17.53 3.55
CA GLN A 173 -15.26 18.82 4.22
C GLN A 173 -13.90 19.49 4.45
N THR A 174 -13.91 20.83 4.55
CA THR A 174 -12.72 21.59 4.94
C THR A 174 -12.31 21.28 6.38
N LEU A 175 -11.00 21.41 6.73
CA LEU A 175 -10.50 21.12 8.08
C LEU A 175 -11.18 21.94 9.17
N ASP A 176 -11.63 23.17 8.87
CA ASP A 176 -12.39 24.03 9.77
C ASP A 176 -13.89 23.67 9.87
N GLY A 177 -14.34 22.66 9.09
CA GLY A 177 -15.72 22.18 9.05
C GLY A 177 -16.73 23.13 8.41
N LYS A 178 -16.29 24.29 7.86
CA LYS A 178 -17.22 25.30 7.35
C LYS A 178 -17.82 24.97 5.98
N ASN A 179 -17.10 24.26 5.15
CA ASN A 179 -17.53 23.93 3.80
C ASN A 179 -17.62 22.42 3.61
N LYS A 180 -18.75 21.96 3.09
CA LYS A 180 -18.89 20.60 2.58
C LYS A 180 -18.31 20.53 1.19
N LEU A 181 -17.63 19.43 0.90
CA LEU A 181 -16.93 19.19 -0.37
C LEU A 181 -17.48 17.91 -1.02
N LYS A 182 -17.43 17.87 -2.34
CA LYS A 182 -17.57 16.61 -3.05
C LYS A 182 -16.29 15.79 -2.87
N THR A 183 -16.44 14.48 -2.75
CA THR A 183 -15.31 13.55 -2.68
C THR A 183 -15.03 12.98 -4.06
N PRO A 184 -13.76 12.79 -4.44
CA PRO A 184 -13.42 12.12 -5.68
C PRO A 184 -13.80 10.63 -5.65
N SER A 185 -13.84 10.01 -6.82
CA SER A 185 -14.19 8.58 -6.98
C SER A 185 -13.17 7.64 -6.35
N GLY A 186 -11.90 8.07 -6.30
CA GLY A 186 -10.80 7.34 -5.66
C GLY A 186 -10.67 7.67 -4.17
N VAL A 187 -10.07 6.73 -3.43
CA VAL A 187 -9.71 6.97 -2.02
C VAL A 187 -8.34 7.67 -2.01
N LEU A 188 -8.31 8.90 -1.48
CA LEU A 188 -7.06 9.64 -1.29
C LEU A 188 -6.35 9.14 -0.03
N SER A 189 -5.35 8.27 -0.22
CA SER A 189 -4.59 7.65 0.86
C SER A 189 -3.37 8.48 1.27
N THR A 190 -2.88 8.26 2.48
CA THR A 190 -1.59 8.82 2.93
C THR A 190 -0.43 8.38 2.03
N ALA A 191 -0.51 7.17 1.46
CA ALA A 191 0.51 6.65 0.54
C ALA A 191 0.55 7.46 -0.77
N GLU A 192 -0.60 7.88 -1.30
CA GLU A 192 -0.64 8.74 -2.49
C GLU A 192 -0.10 10.14 -2.20
N ALA A 193 -0.35 10.70 -1.02
CA ALA A 193 0.27 11.97 -0.60
C ALA A 193 1.81 11.85 -0.56
N ILE A 194 2.34 10.72 -0.06
CA ILE A 194 3.78 10.42 -0.09
C ILE A 194 4.27 10.38 -1.54
N SER A 195 3.53 9.71 -2.44
CA SER A 195 3.90 9.59 -3.85
C SER A 195 3.94 10.94 -4.56
N VAL A 196 2.96 11.81 -4.32
CA VAL A 196 2.93 13.17 -4.89
C VAL A 196 4.18 13.96 -4.50
N LEU A 197 4.54 13.94 -3.21
CA LEU A 197 5.71 14.67 -2.72
C LEU A 197 7.03 14.05 -3.18
N ALA A 198 7.13 12.72 -3.21
CA ALA A 198 8.32 12.02 -3.71
C ALA A 198 8.54 12.28 -5.21
N ASN A 199 7.46 12.28 -6.00
CA ASN A 199 7.51 12.64 -7.42
C ASN A 199 7.92 14.12 -7.61
N GLY A 200 7.40 15.03 -6.78
CA GLY A 200 7.82 16.43 -6.77
C GLY A 200 9.32 16.58 -6.48
N MET A 201 9.86 15.80 -5.53
CA MET A 201 11.32 15.77 -5.29
C MET A 201 12.09 15.26 -6.51
N ALA A 202 11.61 14.22 -7.16
CA ALA A 202 12.25 13.67 -8.35
C ALA A 202 12.25 14.68 -9.51
N LEU A 203 11.15 15.43 -9.70
CA LEU A 203 11.08 16.51 -10.70
C LEU A 203 12.06 17.64 -10.36
N ALA A 204 12.08 18.10 -9.12
CA ALA A 204 13.01 19.14 -8.67
C ALA A 204 14.48 18.71 -8.83
N ALA A 205 14.80 17.44 -8.57
CA ALA A 205 16.15 16.89 -8.67
C ALA A 205 16.66 16.81 -10.12
N ASN A 206 15.78 16.40 -11.06
CA ASN A 206 16.18 16.07 -12.43
C ASN A 206 15.90 17.18 -13.45
N PHE A 207 14.90 18.01 -13.21
CA PHE A 207 14.44 19.04 -14.14
C PHE A 207 14.40 20.46 -13.53
N GLY A 208 14.57 20.56 -12.22
CA GLY A 208 14.55 21.81 -11.47
C GLY A 208 15.92 22.20 -10.91
N ASN A 209 15.87 22.98 -9.83
CA ASN A 209 17.04 23.47 -9.12
C ASN A 209 17.35 22.71 -7.82
N GLY A 210 16.73 21.55 -7.63
CA GLY A 210 16.89 20.75 -6.41
C GLY A 210 15.99 21.17 -5.22
N SER A 211 15.09 22.16 -5.43
CA SER A 211 14.12 22.59 -4.41
C SER A 211 12.70 22.38 -4.94
N VAL A 212 11.90 21.63 -4.20
CA VAL A 212 10.49 21.35 -4.56
C VAL A 212 9.69 22.65 -4.53
N ASN A 213 9.01 22.94 -5.63
CA ASN A 213 8.13 24.09 -5.77
C ASN A 213 6.69 23.69 -6.12
N ALA A 214 5.79 24.65 -6.22
CA ALA A 214 4.37 24.39 -6.46
C ALA A 214 4.09 23.68 -7.80
N HIS A 215 4.84 23.97 -8.85
CA HIS A 215 4.69 23.33 -10.17
C HIS A 215 5.10 21.85 -10.12
N ASP A 216 6.14 21.51 -9.34
CA ASP A 216 6.57 20.11 -9.15
C ASP A 216 5.49 19.25 -8.48
N LEU A 217 4.60 19.87 -7.70
CA LEU A 217 3.51 19.18 -6.98
C LEU A 217 2.19 19.14 -7.76
N ALA A 218 1.94 20.14 -8.60
CA ALA A 218 0.63 20.37 -9.23
C ALA A 218 0.16 19.18 -10.09
N ALA A 219 1.01 18.68 -10.99
CA ALA A 219 0.67 17.53 -11.84
C ALA A 219 0.43 16.24 -11.01
N GLY A 220 1.24 16.04 -9.98
CA GLY A 220 1.08 14.92 -9.05
C GLY A 220 -0.23 15.00 -8.26
N LEU A 221 -0.61 16.19 -7.80
CA LEU A 221 -1.88 16.43 -7.11
C LEU A 221 -3.07 16.17 -8.01
N GLN A 222 -3.07 16.72 -9.23
CA GLN A 222 -4.13 16.49 -10.21
C GLN A 222 -4.27 14.98 -10.50
N GLY A 223 -3.17 14.30 -10.82
CA GLY A 223 -3.18 12.87 -11.13
C GLY A 223 -3.58 11.98 -9.95
N ALA A 224 -3.36 12.43 -8.71
CA ALA A 224 -3.82 11.73 -7.52
C ALA A 224 -5.33 11.89 -7.29
N VAL A 225 -5.88 13.08 -7.52
CA VAL A 225 -7.29 13.41 -7.28
C VAL A 225 -8.18 12.94 -8.43
N VAL A 226 -7.76 13.16 -9.68
CA VAL A 226 -8.55 12.85 -10.87
C VAL A 226 -8.23 11.44 -11.35
N LYS A 227 -9.06 10.47 -10.98
CA LYS A 227 -8.99 9.07 -11.43
C LYS A 227 -10.07 8.75 -12.47
N ASP A 228 -11.24 9.36 -12.34
CA ASP A 228 -12.33 9.34 -13.31
C ASP A 228 -12.43 10.75 -13.89
N GLU A 229 -12.04 10.89 -15.16
CA GLU A 229 -11.90 12.20 -15.80
C GLU A 229 -13.21 12.99 -15.81
N GLU A 230 -14.35 12.34 -16.02
CA GLU A 230 -15.65 13.03 -16.07
C GLU A 230 -16.12 13.54 -14.70
N LYS A 231 -15.92 12.73 -13.66
CA LYS A 231 -16.44 13.02 -12.31
C LYS A 231 -15.45 13.82 -11.48
N ASP A 232 -14.21 13.38 -11.44
CA ASP A 232 -13.22 13.92 -10.52
C ASP A 232 -12.68 15.26 -10.97
N GLN A 233 -12.69 15.53 -12.29
CA GLN A 233 -12.31 16.83 -12.85
C GLN A 233 -13.20 17.95 -12.29
N VAL A 234 -14.50 17.72 -12.20
CA VAL A 234 -15.43 18.67 -11.60
C VAL A 234 -15.15 18.89 -10.12
N VAL A 235 -14.89 17.80 -9.38
CA VAL A 235 -14.53 17.85 -7.94
C VAL A 235 -13.27 18.67 -7.73
N TRP A 236 -12.24 18.41 -8.54
CA TRP A 236 -10.97 19.13 -8.46
C TRP A 236 -11.11 20.62 -8.78
N SER A 237 -11.82 20.97 -9.86
CA SER A 237 -12.12 22.37 -10.23
C SER A 237 -12.87 23.11 -9.12
N GLU A 238 -13.92 22.49 -8.57
CA GLU A 238 -14.69 23.09 -7.48
C GLU A 238 -13.82 23.31 -6.24
N TYR A 239 -12.96 22.35 -5.89
CA TYR A 239 -12.04 22.48 -4.77
C TYR A 239 -11.02 23.61 -4.98
N LEU A 240 -10.40 23.69 -6.15
CA LEU A 240 -9.47 24.77 -6.50
C LEU A 240 -10.14 26.16 -6.36
N ASN A 241 -11.30 26.35 -6.98
CA ASN A 241 -11.95 27.66 -7.07
C ASN A 241 -12.64 28.07 -5.77
N ASN A 242 -13.23 27.12 -5.04
CA ASN A 242 -14.03 27.43 -3.86
C ASN A 242 -13.26 27.37 -2.55
N VAL A 243 -12.14 26.62 -2.52
CA VAL A 243 -11.34 26.43 -1.31
C VAL A 243 -9.93 27.01 -1.48
N LEU A 244 -9.09 26.45 -2.37
CA LEU A 244 -7.69 26.87 -2.48
C LEU A 244 -7.55 28.34 -2.81
N LYS A 245 -8.30 28.84 -3.79
CA LYS A 245 -8.30 30.25 -4.21
C LYS A 245 -8.58 31.24 -3.10
N LYS A 246 -9.38 30.82 -2.11
CA LYS A 246 -9.82 31.67 -0.99
C LYS A 246 -8.90 31.61 0.22
N ARG A 247 -7.87 30.75 0.18
CA ARG A 247 -6.86 30.64 1.24
C ARG A 247 -5.85 31.79 1.15
N GLY A 248 -5.09 31.96 2.22
CA GLY A 248 -4.09 33.02 2.35
C GLY A 248 -2.95 32.93 1.34
N SER A 249 -2.04 33.89 1.42
CA SER A 249 -0.89 34.07 0.50
C SER A 249 -0.08 32.82 0.28
N ASP A 250 0.07 31.99 1.34
CA ASP A 250 0.89 30.78 1.37
C ASP A 250 0.40 29.71 0.39
N TRP A 251 -0.89 29.71 0.04
CA TRP A 251 -1.53 28.77 -0.87
C TRP A 251 -1.56 29.25 -2.34
N ARG A 252 -1.23 30.52 -2.54
CA ARG A 252 -1.40 31.16 -3.86
C ARG A 252 -0.54 30.52 -4.94
N ALA A 253 0.71 30.20 -4.61
CA ALA A 253 1.62 29.55 -5.54
C ALA A 253 1.08 28.18 -5.98
N LEU A 254 0.61 27.37 -5.03
CA LEU A 254 0.06 26.05 -5.31
C LEU A 254 -1.27 26.14 -6.10
N TYR A 255 -2.15 27.08 -5.75
CA TYR A 255 -3.38 27.32 -6.50
C TYR A 255 -3.09 27.67 -7.97
N ASN A 256 -2.16 28.61 -8.22
CA ASN A 256 -1.80 29.03 -9.58
C ASN A 256 -1.25 27.84 -10.38
N ALA A 257 -0.29 27.12 -9.82
CA ALA A 257 0.32 25.95 -10.49
C ALA A 257 -0.71 24.86 -10.82
N CYS A 258 -1.63 24.56 -9.89
CA CYS A 258 -2.71 23.60 -10.15
C CYS A 258 -3.73 24.09 -11.17
N SER A 259 -4.00 25.41 -11.23
CA SER A 259 -4.94 26.00 -12.21
C SER A 259 -4.37 25.98 -13.61
N GLU A 260 -3.06 26.19 -13.78
CA GLU A 260 -2.36 26.11 -15.07
C GLU A 260 -2.37 24.69 -15.65
N GLN A 261 -2.23 23.67 -14.81
CA GLN A 261 -2.31 22.26 -15.22
C GLN A 261 -3.72 21.84 -15.65
N HIS A 262 -4.74 22.58 -15.20
CA HIS A 262 -6.14 22.29 -15.44
C HIS A 262 -6.69 22.98 -16.71
N SER A 263 -5.95 23.92 -17.28
CA SER A 263 -6.31 24.65 -18.51
C SER A 263 -5.88 23.91 -19.75
#